data_7eeee46c4470113908fb7e25a138bae7
#
_entry.id   7eeee46c4470113908fb7e25a138bae7
#
_cell.length_a   1.000
_cell.length_b   1.000
_cell.length_c   1.000
_cell.angle_alpha   90.00
_cell.angle_beta   90.00
_cell.angle_gamma   90.00
#
_symmetry.space_group_name_H-M   'P 1'
#
loop_
_entity.id
_entity.type
_entity.pdbx_description
1 polymer ?
#
loop_
_entity_poly.entity_id
_entity_poly.type
_entity_poly.pdbx_seq_one_letter_code
_entity_poly.pdbx_strand_id
1 'polypeptide(L)'
;DAANGFILDGFPRNAAQAEQLDELMEKLGQPIDLALLIEVDVDIILQRLLGRRTCVSCGASYNIFYAPPRMDDSCDQCGGRLKRRSDDNEETIGNRLRIYEIQTSPVIDRYRDQGRLRVVQGLGDIGDVFKAVSKVIEESQAAFDSHDRSAAIRRAVARKQLVQTPQPDEKEEKQPVSAGGGKKAGSEAKPVRKTAAKKAGK
;
A
#
# COMPACT_ATOMS: atom_id res chain seq x y z
N ASP A 1 -7.90 -13.07 -9.91
CA ASP A 1 -7.80 -14.08 -8.83
C ASP A 1 -7.81 -13.45 -7.42
N ALA A 2 -7.64 -12.13 -7.27
CA ALA A 2 -7.66 -11.43 -5.98
C ALA A 2 -9.04 -10.82 -5.64
N ALA A 3 -10.12 -11.48 -6.04
CA ALA A 3 -11.49 -10.99 -5.81
C ALA A 3 -11.83 -10.82 -4.31
N ASN A 4 -11.16 -11.59 -3.45
CA ASN A 4 -11.38 -11.57 -2.00
C ASN A 4 -10.31 -10.77 -1.23
N GLY A 5 -9.46 -10.03 -1.94
CA GLY A 5 -8.37 -9.26 -1.37
C GLY A 5 -6.99 -9.88 -1.63
N PHE A 6 -5.95 -9.21 -1.12
CA PHE A 6 -4.55 -9.64 -1.28
C PHE A 6 -3.71 -9.13 -0.11
N ILE A 7 -2.55 -9.76 0.07
CA ILE A 7 -1.53 -9.35 1.02
C ILE A 7 -0.24 -9.11 0.23
N LEU A 8 0.39 -7.96 0.45
CA LEU A 8 1.71 -7.65 -0.08
C LEU A 8 2.75 -7.84 1.02
N ASP A 9 3.73 -8.71 0.78
CA ASP A 9 4.86 -8.93 1.66
C ASP A 9 6.15 -8.40 1.02
N GLY A 10 6.86 -7.54 1.76
CA GLY A 10 8.09 -6.93 1.27
C GLY A 10 7.92 -5.86 0.19
N PHE A 11 6.72 -5.31 0.02
CA PHE A 11 6.38 -4.18 -0.85
C PHE A 11 5.20 -3.39 -0.25
N PRO A 12 5.22 -2.03 -0.31
CA PRO A 12 6.29 -1.15 -0.82
C PRO A 12 7.50 -1.07 0.14
N ARG A 13 8.69 -0.75 -0.41
CA ARG A 13 9.94 -0.60 0.36
C ARG A 13 10.48 0.83 0.40
N ASN A 14 9.86 1.75 -0.30
CA ASN A 14 10.20 3.17 -0.28
C ASN A 14 8.96 4.03 -0.52
N ALA A 15 9.07 5.33 -0.23
CA ALA A 15 7.98 6.29 -0.33
C ALA A 15 7.38 6.37 -1.74
N ALA A 16 8.22 6.37 -2.78
CA ALA A 16 7.73 6.45 -4.17
C ALA A 16 6.89 5.23 -4.57
N GLN A 17 7.29 4.03 -4.13
CA GLN A 17 6.50 2.81 -4.35
C GLN A 17 5.17 2.87 -3.59
N ALA A 18 5.17 3.38 -2.35
CA ALA A 18 3.95 3.51 -1.55
C ALA A 18 2.96 4.50 -2.20
N GLU A 19 3.47 5.62 -2.73
CA GLU A 19 2.66 6.60 -3.45
C GLU A 19 2.03 6.02 -4.71
N GLN A 20 2.83 5.35 -5.54
CA GLN A 20 2.34 4.70 -6.75
C GLN A 20 1.32 3.59 -6.46
N LEU A 21 1.54 2.83 -5.37
CA LEU A 21 0.59 1.81 -4.93
C LEU A 21 -0.74 2.44 -4.51
N ASP A 22 -0.70 3.47 -3.67
CA ASP A 22 -1.91 4.18 -3.21
C ASP A 22 -2.70 4.72 -4.40
N GLU A 23 -2.03 5.42 -5.34
CA GLU A 23 -2.68 5.94 -6.56
C GLU A 23 -3.30 4.85 -7.43
N LEU A 24 -2.62 3.72 -7.58
CA LEU A 24 -3.14 2.59 -8.35
C LEU A 24 -4.38 2.01 -7.69
N MET A 25 -4.33 1.80 -6.38
CA MET A 25 -5.42 1.20 -5.62
C MET A 25 -6.63 2.13 -5.54
N GLU A 26 -6.42 3.44 -5.46
CA GLU A 26 -7.49 4.45 -5.55
C GLU A 26 -8.16 4.45 -6.92
N LYS A 27 -7.39 4.37 -8.02
CA LYS A 27 -7.92 4.26 -9.39
C LYS A 27 -8.75 2.99 -9.60
N LEU A 28 -8.40 1.92 -8.91
CA LEU A 28 -9.15 0.65 -8.91
C LEU A 28 -10.38 0.67 -7.98
N GLY A 29 -10.53 1.71 -7.15
CA GLY A 29 -11.59 1.81 -6.15
C GLY A 29 -11.43 0.82 -4.98
N GLN A 30 -10.20 0.32 -4.77
CA GLN A 30 -9.84 -0.65 -3.74
C GLN A 30 -8.62 -0.14 -2.95
N PRO A 31 -8.76 0.92 -2.15
CA PRO A 31 -7.65 1.46 -1.39
C PRO A 31 -7.09 0.41 -0.42
N ILE A 32 -5.80 0.55 -0.06
CA ILE A 32 -5.17 -0.30 0.94
C ILE A 32 -5.89 -0.10 2.29
N ASP A 33 -6.39 -1.17 2.86
CA ASP A 33 -7.13 -1.14 4.12
C ASP A 33 -6.21 -1.01 5.33
N LEU A 34 -5.11 -1.77 5.33
CA LEU A 34 -4.24 -1.93 6.49
C LEU A 34 -2.78 -2.06 6.07
N ALA A 35 -1.91 -1.32 6.73
CA ALA A 35 -0.47 -1.54 6.77
C ALA A 35 -0.10 -2.13 8.13
N LEU A 36 0.50 -3.31 8.15
CA LEU A 36 0.90 -4.00 9.36
C LEU A 36 2.41 -3.93 9.53
N LEU A 37 2.87 -3.33 10.62
CA LEU A 37 4.26 -3.32 11.04
C LEU A 37 4.48 -4.38 12.12
N ILE A 38 5.33 -5.36 11.84
CA ILE A 38 5.84 -6.28 12.86
C ILE A 38 7.14 -5.69 13.39
N GLU A 39 7.07 -5.08 14.56
CA GLU A 39 8.20 -4.40 15.19
C GLU A 39 9.04 -5.38 16.01
N VAL A 40 10.34 -5.36 15.78
CA VAL A 40 11.31 -6.21 16.50
C VAL A 40 12.54 -5.36 16.80
N ASP A 41 13.10 -5.55 17.99
CA ASP A 41 14.36 -4.94 18.39
C ASP A 41 15.50 -5.35 17.45
N VAL A 42 16.40 -4.40 17.15
CA VAL A 42 17.52 -4.61 16.20
C VAL A 42 18.45 -5.71 16.67
N ASP A 43 18.72 -5.80 17.96
CA ASP A 43 19.61 -6.85 18.50
C ASP A 43 19.00 -8.25 18.35
N ILE A 44 17.68 -8.35 18.53
CA ILE A 44 16.94 -9.59 18.29
C ILE A 44 16.95 -9.95 16.79
N ILE A 45 16.79 -8.96 15.89
CA ILE A 45 16.91 -9.18 14.45
C ILE A 45 18.29 -9.69 14.08
N LEU A 46 19.35 -9.08 14.62
CA LEU A 46 20.74 -9.53 14.42
C LEU A 46 20.95 -10.97 14.88
N GLN A 47 20.52 -11.31 16.07
CA GLN A 47 20.61 -12.68 16.59
C GLN A 47 19.83 -13.68 15.72
N ARG A 48 18.61 -13.32 15.30
CA ARG A 48 17.78 -14.16 14.43
C ARG A 48 18.44 -14.40 13.07
N LEU A 49 19.03 -13.39 12.45
CA LEU A 49 19.68 -13.50 11.15
C LEU A 49 21.02 -14.26 11.23
N LEU A 50 21.85 -13.93 12.22
CA LEU A 50 23.14 -14.61 12.42
C LEU A 50 22.97 -16.08 12.85
N GLY A 51 21.89 -16.36 13.59
CA GLY A 51 21.55 -17.72 14.03
C GLY A 51 20.90 -18.59 12.97
N ARG A 52 20.43 -18.02 11.87
CA ARG A 52 19.67 -18.74 10.85
C ARG A 52 20.50 -19.82 10.15
N ARG A 53 19.90 -20.99 10.03
CA ARG A 53 20.44 -22.13 9.27
C ARG A 53 19.36 -22.67 8.35
N THR A 54 19.74 -23.06 7.17
CA THR A 54 18.80 -23.63 6.17
C THR A 54 19.35 -24.97 5.68
N CYS A 55 18.50 -25.98 5.63
CA CYS A 55 18.86 -27.26 5.08
C CYS A 55 19.04 -27.17 3.56
N VAL A 56 20.17 -27.66 3.06
CA VAL A 56 20.47 -27.64 1.62
C VAL A 56 19.61 -28.62 0.82
N SER A 57 19.05 -29.64 1.48
CA SER A 57 18.30 -30.71 0.82
C SER A 57 16.78 -30.45 0.78
N CYS A 58 16.18 -30.07 1.92
CA CYS A 58 14.72 -29.91 2.03
C CYS A 58 14.26 -28.47 2.28
N GLY A 59 15.18 -27.51 2.46
CA GLY A 59 14.86 -26.12 2.71
C GLY A 59 14.37 -25.80 4.14
N ALA A 60 14.32 -26.79 5.04
CA ALA A 60 13.91 -26.56 6.45
C ALA A 60 14.80 -25.50 7.08
N SER A 61 14.19 -24.61 7.86
CA SER A 61 14.86 -23.49 8.51
C SER A 61 14.97 -23.73 10.01
N TYR A 62 16.14 -23.43 10.56
CA TYR A 62 16.48 -23.53 11.99
C TYR A 62 17.11 -22.23 12.44
N ASN A 63 17.17 -22.06 13.76
CA ASN A 63 17.91 -20.98 14.38
C ASN A 63 18.68 -21.52 15.59
N ILE A 64 19.99 -21.31 15.59
CA ILE A 64 20.85 -21.86 16.65
C ILE A 64 20.56 -21.29 18.04
N PHE A 65 19.89 -20.13 18.14
CA PHE A 65 19.55 -19.50 19.42
C PHE A 65 18.12 -19.79 19.89
N TYR A 66 17.15 -19.84 18.96
CA TYR A 66 15.71 -19.89 19.27
C TYR A 66 15.06 -21.23 18.93
N ALA A 67 15.55 -21.92 17.92
CA ALA A 67 15.05 -23.22 17.47
C ALA A 67 16.21 -24.06 16.91
N PRO A 68 17.13 -24.51 17.78
CA PRO A 68 18.30 -25.27 17.37
C PRO A 68 17.90 -26.64 16.79
N PRO A 69 18.64 -27.20 15.85
CA PRO A 69 18.49 -28.58 15.44
C PRO A 69 18.90 -29.52 16.57
N ARG A 70 18.41 -30.76 16.56
CA ARG A 70 18.77 -31.77 17.57
C ARG A 70 20.26 -32.19 17.51
N MET A 71 20.81 -32.18 16.32
CA MET A 71 22.22 -32.43 16.04
C MET A 71 22.82 -31.26 15.28
N ASP A 72 23.96 -30.79 15.70
CA ASP A 72 24.66 -29.69 15.06
C ASP A 72 24.88 -29.97 13.58
N ASP A 73 24.63 -28.96 12.74
CA ASP A 73 24.78 -29.00 11.28
C ASP A 73 23.93 -30.05 10.52
N SER A 74 23.00 -30.74 11.21
CA SER A 74 22.14 -31.76 10.60
C SER A 74 20.66 -31.39 10.69
N CYS A 75 19.93 -31.62 9.61
CA CYS A 75 18.48 -31.36 9.54
C CYS A 75 17.68 -32.47 10.22
N ASP A 76 16.82 -32.10 11.17
CA ASP A 76 15.96 -33.04 11.90
C ASP A 76 14.93 -33.74 10.99
N GLN A 77 14.59 -33.14 9.84
CA GLN A 77 13.57 -33.67 8.92
C GLN A 77 14.13 -34.66 7.92
N CYS A 78 15.34 -34.43 7.39
CA CYS A 78 15.89 -35.25 6.30
C CYS A 78 17.35 -35.65 6.50
N GLY A 79 18.00 -35.31 7.60
CA GLY A 79 19.41 -35.59 7.83
C GLY A 79 20.38 -34.77 6.97
N GLY A 80 19.87 -33.91 6.10
CA GLY A 80 20.69 -33.08 5.20
C GLY A 80 21.48 -32.02 5.95
N ARG A 81 22.58 -31.54 5.35
CA ARG A 81 23.45 -30.55 5.96
C ARG A 81 22.76 -29.19 6.10
N LEU A 82 22.94 -28.55 7.25
CA LEU A 82 22.53 -27.17 7.50
C LEU A 82 23.61 -26.19 7.04
N LYS A 83 23.19 -25.10 6.37
CA LYS A 83 24.09 -24.06 5.89
C LYS A 83 23.58 -22.69 6.32
N ARG A 84 24.51 -21.81 6.70
CA ARG A 84 24.25 -20.38 6.83
C ARG A 84 24.07 -19.76 5.43
N ARG A 85 23.15 -18.85 5.28
CA ARG A 85 22.98 -18.10 4.01
C ARG A 85 24.18 -17.16 3.81
N SER A 86 24.57 -16.93 2.57
CA SER A 86 25.70 -16.05 2.22
C SER A 86 25.44 -14.58 2.59
N ASP A 87 24.17 -14.19 2.65
CA ASP A 87 23.71 -12.84 2.99
C ASP A 87 23.43 -12.62 4.49
N ASP A 88 23.62 -13.64 5.33
CA ASP A 88 23.48 -13.55 6.79
C ASP A 88 24.81 -13.23 7.50
N ASN A 89 25.56 -12.26 7.01
CA ASN A 89 26.77 -11.72 7.66
C ASN A 89 26.52 -10.31 8.20
N GLU A 90 27.31 -9.89 9.19
CA GLU A 90 27.12 -8.64 9.90
C GLU A 90 27.12 -7.41 8.98
N GLU A 91 28.02 -7.38 7.99
CA GLU A 91 28.13 -6.27 7.04
C GLU A 91 26.86 -6.15 6.18
N THR A 92 26.42 -7.27 5.62
CA THR A 92 25.21 -7.29 4.77
C THR A 92 23.96 -6.97 5.58
N ILE A 93 23.87 -7.49 6.80
CA ILE A 93 22.76 -7.20 7.72
C ILE A 93 22.76 -5.72 8.09
N GLY A 94 23.91 -5.14 8.47
CA GLY A 94 24.04 -3.72 8.79
C GLY A 94 23.63 -2.82 7.62
N ASN A 95 24.05 -3.16 6.39
CA ASN A 95 23.61 -2.45 5.19
C ASN A 95 22.08 -2.55 4.97
N ARG A 96 21.47 -3.71 5.19
CA ARG A 96 20.02 -3.89 5.07
C ARG A 96 19.25 -3.07 6.10
N LEU A 97 19.71 -3.01 7.35
CA LEU A 97 19.10 -2.19 8.40
C LEU A 97 19.19 -0.70 8.05
N ARG A 98 20.34 -0.23 7.58
CA ARG A 98 20.51 1.17 7.14
C ARG A 98 19.59 1.53 5.97
N ILE A 99 19.45 0.64 4.98
CA ILE A 99 18.53 0.85 3.85
C ILE A 99 17.09 0.89 4.35
N TYR A 100 16.73 0.03 5.29
CA TYR A 100 15.41 0.03 5.90
C TYR A 100 15.11 1.37 6.58
N GLU A 101 16.02 1.89 7.40
CA GLU A 101 15.84 3.18 8.08
C GLU A 101 15.66 4.34 7.09
N ILE A 102 16.49 4.39 6.03
CA ILE A 102 16.47 5.51 5.08
C ILE A 102 15.29 5.41 4.12
N GLN A 103 14.96 4.22 3.63
CA GLN A 103 13.99 4.06 2.55
C GLN A 103 12.62 3.56 3.00
N THR A 104 12.59 2.64 3.98
CA THR A 104 11.34 1.98 4.38
C THR A 104 10.67 2.67 5.56
N SER A 105 11.44 3.27 6.48
CA SER A 105 10.84 4.02 7.59
C SER A 105 9.87 5.13 7.13
N PRO A 106 10.12 5.90 6.07
CA PRO A 106 9.17 6.87 5.54
C PRO A 106 7.83 6.27 5.06
N VAL A 107 7.82 4.98 4.66
CA VAL A 107 6.57 4.27 4.31
C VAL A 107 5.71 4.07 5.56
N ILE A 108 6.34 3.74 6.68
CA ILE A 108 5.67 3.56 7.98
C ILE A 108 5.00 4.86 8.40
N ASP A 109 5.73 5.98 8.32
CA ASP A 109 5.21 7.30 8.67
C ASP A 109 4.03 7.68 7.78
N ARG A 110 4.12 7.45 6.47
CA ARG A 110 3.02 7.68 5.53
C ARG A 110 1.73 6.95 5.93
N TYR A 111 1.80 5.65 6.20
CA TYR A 111 0.60 4.88 6.60
C TYR A 111 0.14 5.20 8.02
N ARG A 112 1.04 5.66 8.89
CA ARG A 112 0.69 6.21 10.21
C ARG A 112 -0.14 7.48 10.08
N ASP A 113 0.30 8.42 9.24
CA ASP A 113 -0.40 9.69 8.99
C ASP A 113 -1.78 9.47 8.34
N GLN A 114 -1.91 8.44 7.52
CA GLN A 114 -3.19 8.02 6.95
C GLN A 114 -4.10 7.29 7.96
N GLY A 115 -3.63 6.98 9.18
CA GLY A 115 -4.37 6.20 10.18
C GLY A 115 -4.53 4.71 9.85
N ARG A 116 -3.85 4.22 8.82
CA ARG A 116 -3.93 2.83 8.34
C ARG A 116 -2.88 1.91 8.95
N LEU A 117 -1.89 2.45 9.67
CA LEU A 117 -0.84 1.64 10.30
C LEU A 117 -1.35 0.95 11.57
N ARG A 118 -1.01 -0.32 11.69
CA ARG A 118 -1.10 -1.09 12.95
C ARG A 118 0.26 -1.70 13.26
N VAL A 119 0.62 -1.72 14.53
CA VAL A 119 1.92 -2.22 15.00
C VAL A 119 1.68 -3.45 15.85
N VAL A 120 2.43 -4.51 15.57
CA VAL A 120 2.46 -5.75 16.35
C VAL A 120 3.88 -6.03 16.79
N GLN A 121 4.08 -6.38 18.06
CA GLN A 121 5.40 -6.76 18.56
C GLN A 121 5.76 -8.16 18.05
N GLY A 122 6.88 -8.26 17.34
CA GLY A 122 7.41 -9.52 16.80
C GLY A 122 8.23 -10.31 17.83
N LEU A 123 7.78 -10.35 19.09
CA LEU A 123 8.42 -11.05 20.21
C LEU A 123 7.74 -12.39 20.46
N GLY A 124 8.49 -13.34 21.03
CA GLY A 124 8.00 -14.69 21.29
C GLY A 124 8.19 -15.64 20.12
N ASP A 125 7.43 -16.72 20.11
CA ASP A 125 7.46 -17.72 19.06
C ASP A 125 6.57 -17.31 17.85
N ILE A 126 6.63 -18.08 16.78
CA ILE A 126 5.85 -17.82 15.55
C ILE A 126 4.34 -17.86 15.85
N GLY A 127 3.90 -18.77 16.77
CA GLY A 127 2.48 -18.90 17.11
C GLY A 127 1.95 -17.69 17.87
N ASP A 128 2.76 -17.09 18.73
CA ASP A 128 2.38 -15.90 19.49
C ASP A 128 2.26 -14.67 18.58
N VAL A 129 3.23 -14.48 17.70
CA VAL A 129 3.19 -13.40 16.69
C VAL A 129 2.00 -13.59 15.76
N PHE A 130 1.73 -14.83 15.31
CA PHE A 130 0.58 -15.14 14.47
C PHE A 130 -0.76 -14.78 15.15
N LYS A 131 -0.94 -15.16 16.41
CA LYS A 131 -2.14 -14.80 17.18
C LYS A 131 -2.32 -13.29 17.31
N ALA A 132 -1.23 -12.56 17.59
CA ALA A 132 -1.25 -11.10 17.70
C ALA A 132 -1.62 -10.44 16.36
N VAL A 133 -1.04 -10.90 15.25
CA VAL A 133 -1.37 -10.44 13.90
C VAL A 133 -2.82 -10.72 13.56
N SER A 134 -3.30 -11.95 13.79
CA SER A 134 -4.69 -12.34 13.51
C SER A 134 -5.68 -11.46 14.27
N LYS A 135 -5.43 -11.22 15.56
CA LYS A 135 -6.25 -10.35 16.39
C LYS A 135 -6.34 -8.92 15.83
N VAL A 136 -5.22 -8.33 15.43
CA VAL A 136 -5.19 -6.97 14.85
C VAL A 136 -5.93 -6.91 13.53
N ILE A 137 -5.85 -7.94 12.70
CA ILE A 137 -6.60 -8.02 11.43
C ILE A 137 -8.10 -8.11 11.71
N GLU A 138 -8.54 -8.98 12.61
CA GLU A 138 -9.96 -9.14 13.00
C GLU A 138 -10.55 -7.82 13.55
N GLU A 139 -9.84 -7.16 14.46
CA GLU A 139 -10.24 -5.87 15.02
C GLU A 139 -10.33 -4.79 13.94
N SER A 140 -9.40 -4.78 12.99
CA SER A 140 -9.38 -3.83 11.88
C SER A 140 -10.53 -4.09 10.90
N GLN A 141 -10.83 -5.34 10.56
CA GLN A 141 -11.96 -5.69 9.71
C GLN A 141 -13.29 -5.24 10.34
N ALA A 142 -13.49 -5.51 11.62
CA ALA A 142 -14.70 -5.07 12.33
C ALA A 142 -14.87 -3.53 12.31
N ALA A 143 -13.77 -2.78 12.38
CA ALA A 143 -13.78 -1.32 12.27
C ALA A 143 -14.12 -0.85 10.85
N PHE A 144 -13.61 -1.49 9.81
CA PHE A 144 -13.92 -1.19 8.40
C PHE A 144 -15.38 -1.49 8.08
N ASP A 145 -15.89 -2.65 8.47
CA ASP A 145 -17.29 -3.04 8.26
C ASP A 145 -18.26 -2.06 8.92
N SER A 146 -17.96 -1.59 10.12
CA SER A 146 -18.76 -0.58 10.82
C SER A 146 -18.73 0.78 10.12
N HIS A 147 -17.56 1.17 9.57
CA HIS A 147 -17.40 2.43 8.85
C HIS A 147 -18.11 2.41 7.50
N ASP A 148 -18.03 1.32 6.76
CA ASP A 148 -18.69 1.16 5.45
C ASP A 148 -20.20 1.14 5.61
N ARG A 149 -20.75 0.44 6.61
CA ARG A 149 -22.18 0.51 6.96
C ARG A 149 -22.63 1.93 7.28
N SER A 150 -21.85 2.69 8.06
CA SER A 150 -22.15 4.07 8.39
C SER A 150 -22.09 5.00 7.18
N ALA A 151 -21.14 4.77 6.26
CA ALA A 151 -21.03 5.50 4.99
C ALA A 151 -22.19 5.17 4.04
N ALA A 152 -22.59 3.90 3.95
CA ALA A 152 -23.74 3.46 3.15
C ALA A 152 -25.05 4.07 3.66
N ILE A 153 -25.27 4.11 4.99
CA ILE A 153 -26.42 4.76 5.61
C ILE A 153 -26.43 6.26 5.31
N ARG A 154 -25.31 6.96 5.45
CA ARG A 154 -25.19 8.40 5.13
C ARG A 154 -25.50 8.68 3.66
N ARG A 155 -25.00 7.87 2.72
CA ARG A 155 -25.30 7.97 1.27
C ARG A 155 -26.79 7.73 0.99
N ALA A 156 -27.41 6.75 1.65
CA ALA A 156 -28.84 6.45 1.49
C ALA A 156 -29.73 7.60 2.01
N VAL A 157 -29.38 8.19 3.15
CA VAL A 157 -30.10 9.35 3.72
C VAL A 157 -29.95 10.57 2.82
N ALA A 158 -28.74 10.88 2.35
CA ALA A 158 -28.50 11.99 1.42
C ALA A 158 -29.27 11.84 0.10
N ARG A 159 -29.37 10.61 -0.44
CA ARG A 159 -30.14 10.33 -1.65
C ARG A 159 -31.65 10.52 -1.45
N LYS A 160 -32.19 10.16 -0.28
CA LYS A 160 -33.60 10.43 0.07
C LYS A 160 -33.90 11.92 0.20
N GLN A 161 -32.99 12.71 0.71
CA GLN A 161 -33.16 14.18 0.85
C GLN A 161 -33.14 14.88 -0.53
N LEU A 162 -32.29 14.42 -1.47
CA LEU A 162 -32.24 14.96 -2.83
C LEU A 162 -33.53 14.69 -3.65
N VAL A 163 -34.24 13.60 -3.36
CA VAL A 163 -35.50 13.24 -4.03
C VAL A 163 -36.70 14.03 -3.47
N GLN A 164 -36.56 14.63 -2.27
CA GLN A 164 -37.63 15.38 -1.61
C GLN A 164 -37.54 16.91 -1.81
N THR A 165 -36.58 17.42 -2.57
CA THR A 165 -36.58 18.84 -2.99
C THR A 165 -37.58 19.00 -4.14
N PRO A 166 -38.66 19.80 -3.96
CA PRO A 166 -39.61 20.08 -5.06
C PRO A 166 -38.85 20.80 -6.17
N GLN A 167 -39.02 20.34 -7.39
CA GLN A 167 -38.58 21.11 -8.56
C GLN A 167 -39.33 22.43 -8.57
N PRO A 168 -38.66 23.57 -8.77
CA PRO A 168 -39.37 24.82 -9.00
C PRO A 168 -40.16 24.68 -10.27
N ASP A 169 -41.45 24.93 -10.16
CA ASP A 169 -42.40 25.00 -11.26
C ASP A 169 -41.91 25.95 -12.35
N GLU A 170 -41.52 25.43 -13.51
CA GLU A 170 -41.43 26.20 -14.73
C GLU A 170 -42.85 26.56 -15.19
N LYS A 171 -43.35 27.70 -14.73
CA LYS A 171 -44.48 28.35 -15.37
C LYS A 171 -43.96 29.43 -16.31
N GLU A 172 -44.14 29.11 -17.57
CA GLU A 172 -44.54 29.99 -18.68
C GLU A 172 -44.28 31.49 -18.55
N GLU A 173 -43.39 31.98 -19.38
CA GLU A 173 -43.62 33.27 -19.99
C GLU A 173 -43.32 33.18 -21.50
N LYS A 174 -44.42 32.89 -22.25
CA LYS A 174 -44.50 33.20 -23.66
C LYS A 174 -44.86 34.69 -23.79
N GLN A 175 -44.01 35.48 -24.41
CA GLN A 175 -44.50 36.58 -25.28
C GLN A 175 -43.55 36.84 -26.46
N PRO A 176 -44.11 37.23 -27.57
CA PRO A 176 -43.46 37.14 -28.88
C PRO A 176 -43.07 38.48 -29.49
N VAL A 177 -42.23 38.36 -30.50
CA VAL A 177 -42.05 39.22 -31.70
C VAL A 177 -41.47 40.63 -31.56
N SER A 178 -40.42 40.90 -32.22
CA SER A 178 -40.52 41.64 -33.51
C SER A 178 -39.15 41.78 -34.17
N ALA A 179 -39.26 41.74 -35.50
CA ALA A 179 -38.25 41.82 -36.51
C ALA A 179 -37.53 43.17 -36.61
N GLY A 180 -36.36 43.14 -37.21
CA GLY A 180 -35.61 44.28 -37.75
C GLY A 180 -34.12 44.03 -37.63
N GLY A 181 -33.38 43.67 -38.55
CA GLY A 181 -33.12 44.24 -39.85
C GLY A 181 -31.81 45.02 -39.83
N GLY A 182 -30.76 44.55 -40.54
CA GLY A 182 -29.62 45.42 -40.88
C GLY A 182 -28.24 44.80 -40.63
N LYS A 183 -27.75 44.04 -41.56
CA LYS A 183 -26.71 44.33 -42.58
C LYS A 183 -25.28 44.67 -42.09
N LYS A 184 -24.36 43.81 -42.61
CA LYS A 184 -23.00 44.08 -43.17
C LYS A 184 -21.91 44.43 -42.16
N ALA A 185 -20.77 43.91 -42.23
CA ALA A 185 -19.69 43.46 -43.14
C ALA A 185 -18.48 43.31 -42.22
N GLY A 186 -17.68 42.35 -42.29
CA GLY A 186 -16.64 42.13 -43.29
C GLY A 186 -15.28 42.15 -42.63
N SER A 187 -14.46 41.24 -43.01
CA SER A 187 -12.98 41.13 -43.11
C SER A 187 -12.35 40.20 -42.07
N GLU A 188 -12.03 38.99 -42.49
CA GLU A 188 -10.76 38.54 -43.05
C GLU A 188 -9.50 39.05 -42.33
N ALA A 189 -8.78 38.12 -41.71
CA ALA A 189 -7.37 37.91 -41.98
C ALA A 189 -6.83 36.64 -41.33
N LYS A 190 -6.20 35.89 -42.18
CA LYS A 190 -5.52 34.61 -42.03
C LYS A 190 -4.09 34.77 -41.43
N PRO A 191 -3.32 33.70 -41.39
CA PRO A 191 -2.44 33.31 -40.24
C PRO A 191 -0.96 33.57 -40.54
N VAL A 192 -0.13 33.52 -39.52
CA VAL A 192 1.33 33.46 -39.71
C VAL A 192 1.91 32.22 -39.04
N ARG A 193 2.50 31.45 -39.91
CA ARG A 193 3.41 30.32 -39.74
C ARG A 193 4.83 30.82 -39.40
N LYS A 194 5.62 29.82 -38.93
CA LYS A 194 7.11 29.68 -38.98
C LYS A 194 7.79 29.93 -37.64
N THR A 195 8.83 29.20 -37.23
CA THR A 195 9.73 28.23 -37.86
C THR A 195 10.60 27.59 -36.77
N ALA A 196 11.07 26.39 -37.08
CA ALA A 196 12.07 25.59 -36.37
C ALA A 196 13.52 26.19 -36.42
N ALA A 197 14.32 25.79 -35.43
CA ALA A 197 15.77 25.54 -35.56
C ALA A 197 16.23 24.85 -34.27
N LYS A 198 16.72 23.63 -34.19
CA LYS A 198 17.85 22.88 -34.69
C LYS A 198 19.22 23.55 -34.39
N LYS A 199 19.98 22.87 -33.47
CA LYS A 199 21.42 22.57 -33.45
C LYS A 199 21.85 22.33 -32.00
N ALA A 200 22.34 21.18 -31.61
CA ALA A 200 23.56 20.43 -31.92
C ALA A 200 24.81 20.93 -31.16
N GLY A 201 25.41 20.02 -30.41
CA GLY A 201 26.86 19.87 -30.33
C GLY A 201 27.52 20.20 -28.97
N LYS A 202 27.87 19.28 -28.22
CA LYS A 202 29.20 18.67 -27.95
C LYS A 202 29.10 17.73 -26.75
#